data_d385da3936f93fa289ec8142743ca581
#
_entry.id   d385da3936f93fa289ec8142743ca581
#
_cell.length_a   1.000
_cell.length_b   1.000
_cell.length_c   1.000
_cell.angle_alpha   90.00
_cell.angle_beta   90.00
_cell.angle_gamma   90.00
#
_symmetry.space_group_name_H-M   'P 1'
#
loop_
_entity.id
_entity.type
_entity.pdbx_description
1 polymer ?
#
loop_
_entity_poly.entity_id
_entity_poly.type
_entity_poly.pdbx_seq_one_letter_code
_entity_poly.pdbx_strand_id
1 'polypeptide(L)'
;MDSTLIKTEVIDELAARAGVGEKVAAITERAMQGELDFQASFRERLALLKGLDESVLSDIADNLPLSEGAEKLISTLKRLGYKTAILSGGFNYFGKHLQKLLGIDYVFANELEIENGKVTGRVKGDIVDGLRKKELLKHIAQKENIALEQVIAVGDGANDLPMLSVAGLGIAFRAKPL
;
A
#
# COMPACT_ATOMS: atom_id res chain seq x y z
N MET A 1 -1.77 -0.63 3.63
CA MET A 1 -0.39 -0.92 4.08
C MET A 1 0.20 0.32 4.75
N ASP A 2 0.56 1.28 3.95
CA ASP A 2 1.12 2.56 4.40
C ASP A 2 0.14 3.29 5.30
N SER A 3 0.63 3.96 6.33
CA SER A 3 -0.15 4.66 7.37
C SER A 3 -1.24 3.83 8.07
N THR A 4 -1.30 2.53 7.82
CA THR A 4 -2.26 1.59 8.45
C THR A 4 -1.53 0.45 9.13
N LEU A 5 -0.90 -0.47 8.40
CA LEU A 5 -0.12 -1.58 8.94
C LEU A 5 1.28 -1.15 9.38
N ILE A 6 1.84 -0.17 8.68
CA ILE A 6 3.08 0.53 9.02
C ILE A 6 2.81 2.01 9.28
N LYS A 7 3.71 2.67 10.02
CA LYS A 7 3.56 4.07 10.46
C LYS A 7 3.97 5.09 9.42
N THR A 8 4.53 4.67 8.29
CA THR A 8 5.12 5.53 7.25
C THR A 8 4.45 5.32 5.89
N GLU A 9 4.71 6.24 4.99
CA GLU A 9 4.44 6.12 3.55
C GLU A 9 5.74 5.69 2.86
N VAL A 10 5.75 4.52 2.23
CA VAL A 10 6.98 3.98 1.63
C VAL A 10 7.54 4.88 0.52
N ILE A 11 6.67 5.51 -0.27
CA ILE A 11 7.12 6.42 -1.33
C ILE A 11 7.88 7.63 -0.77
N ASP A 12 7.49 8.11 0.42
CA ASP A 12 8.16 9.23 1.09
C ASP A 12 9.53 8.79 1.63
N GLU A 13 9.65 7.58 2.16
CA GLU A 13 10.93 6.99 2.58
C GLU A 13 11.90 6.86 1.39
N LEU A 14 11.41 6.35 0.26
CA LEU A 14 12.18 6.26 -0.99
C LEU A 14 12.61 7.63 -1.50
N ALA A 15 11.70 8.61 -1.48
CA ALA A 15 11.96 9.98 -1.90
C ALA A 15 13.02 10.66 -1.03
N ALA A 16 12.99 10.44 0.28
CA ALA A 16 14.00 10.94 1.20
C ALA A 16 15.39 10.37 0.87
N ARG A 17 15.48 9.06 0.59
CA ARG A 17 16.73 8.41 0.19
C ARG A 17 17.21 8.86 -1.19
N ALA A 18 16.31 9.21 -2.10
CA ALA A 18 16.66 9.76 -3.41
C ALA A 18 16.97 11.27 -3.39
N GLY A 19 16.80 11.94 -2.26
CA GLY A 19 16.99 13.40 -2.13
C GLY A 19 15.93 14.24 -2.85
N VAL A 20 14.74 13.67 -3.07
CA VAL A 20 13.62 14.32 -3.81
C VAL A 20 12.36 14.50 -2.95
N GLY A 21 12.48 14.40 -1.64
CA GLY A 21 11.34 14.45 -0.71
C GLY A 21 10.45 15.67 -0.88
N GLU A 22 11.03 16.87 -1.00
CA GLU A 22 10.26 18.11 -1.19
C GLU A 22 9.48 18.12 -2.52
N LYS A 23 10.08 17.58 -3.59
CA LYS A 23 9.41 17.49 -4.90
C LYS A 23 8.25 16.50 -4.86
N VAL A 24 8.42 15.37 -4.19
CA VAL A 24 7.35 14.38 -4.00
C VAL A 24 6.22 14.95 -3.16
N ALA A 25 6.53 15.67 -2.08
CA ALA A 25 5.53 16.34 -1.25
C ALA A 25 4.71 17.38 -2.03
N ALA A 26 5.35 18.17 -2.90
CA ALA A 26 4.68 19.14 -3.75
C ALA A 26 3.69 18.49 -4.73
N ILE A 27 4.04 17.34 -5.31
CA ILE A 27 3.12 16.59 -6.19
C ILE A 27 1.93 16.04 -5.39
N THR A 28 2.19 15.53 -4.19
CA THR A 28 1.13 15.05 -3.28
C THR A 28 0.16 16.17 -2.94
N GLU A 29 0.64 17.38 -2.65
CA GLU A 29 -0.19 18.54 -2.36
C GLU A 29 -1.07 18.93 -3.55
N ARG A 30 -0.52 18.97 -4.76
CA ARG A 30 -1.29 19.21 -6.00
C ARG A 30 -2.41 18.17 -6.19
N ALA A 31 -2.13 16.91 -5.91
CA ALA A 31 -3.14 15.86 -5.97
C ALA A 31 -4.24 16.06 -4.91
N MET A 32 -3.90 16.48 -3.71
CA MET A 32 -4.86 16.80 -2.64
C MET A 32 -5.74 18.01 -2.98
N GLN A 33 -5.23 18.94 -3.78
CA GLN A 33 -5.96 20.10 -4.29
C GLN A 33 -6.83 19.74 -5.51
N GLY A 34 -6.80 18.49 -5.98
CA GLY A 34 -7.59 18.02 -7.11
C GLY A 34 -7.02 18.35 -8.49
N GLU A 35 -5.78 18.84 -8.56
CA GLU A 35 -5.11 19.15 -9.84
C GLU A 35 -4.65 17.89 -10.59
N LEU A 36 -4.41 16.81 -9.86
CA LEU A 36 -3.96 15.51 -10.36
C LEU A 36 -4.85 14.41 -9.83
N ASP A 37 -5.19 13.44 -10.68
CA ASP A 37 -5.77 12.20 -10.21
C ASP A 37 -4.72 11.31 -9.52
N PHE A 38 -5.18 10.25 -8.86
CA PHE A 38 -4.30 9.34 -8.12
C PHE A 38 -3.22 8.72 -9.01
N GLN A 39 -3.59 8.26 -10.23
CA GLN A 39 -2.64 7.59 -11.11
C GLN A 39 -1.60 8.55 -11.68
N ALA A 40 -2.01 9.75 -12.08
CA ALA A 40 -1.10 10.79 -12.57
C ALA A 40 -0.11 11.21 -11.48
N SER A 41 -0.61 11.50 -10.28
CA SER A 41 0.22 11.82 -9.11
C SER A 41 1.20 10.70 -8.76
N PHE A 42 0.72 9.46 -8.77
CA PHE A 42 1.58 8.30 -8.51
C PHE A 42 2.73 8.19 -9.52
N ARG A 43 2.42 8.31 -10.82
CA ARG A 43 3.43 8.25 -11.88
C ARG A 43 4.45 9.38 -11.80
N GLU A 44 4.01 10.62 -11.53
CA GLU A 44 4.91 11.77 -11.37
C GLU A 44 5.87 11.58 -10.19
N ARG A 45 5.37 11.13 -9.04
CA ARG A 45 6.19 10.85 -7.85
C ARG A 45 7.18 9.71 -8.10
N LEU A 46 6.72 8.64 -8.74
CA LEU A 46 7.56 7.48 -9.04
C LEU A 46 8.70 7.83 -10.00
N ALA A 47 8.43 8.66 -11.02
CA ALA A 47 9.43 9.10 -11.98
C ALA A 47 10.63 9.81 -11.32
N LEU A 48 10.41 10.50 -10.20
CA LEU A 48 11.47 11.16 -9.44
C LEU A 48 12.43 10.19 -8.74
N LEU A 49 12.03 8.92 -8.57
CA LEU A 49 12.85 7.88 -7.95
C LEU A 49 13.82 7.20 -8.93
N LYS A 50 13.80 7.57 -10.20
CA LYS A 50 14.67 7.00 -11.22
C LYS A 50 16.13 7.06 -10.81
N GLY A 51 16.81 5.92 -10.93
CA GLY A 51 18.23 5.80 -10.62
C GLY A 51 18.53 5.41 -9.17
N LEU A 52 17.53 5.32 -8.30
CA LEU A 52 17.70 4.85 -6.94
C LEU A 52 18.21 3.41 -6.94
N ASP A 53 19.22 3.13 -6.13
CA ASP A 53 19.82 1.80 -6.03
C ASP A 53 18.87 0.81 -5.35
N GLU A 54 18.77 -0.38 -5.88
CA GLU A 54 17.92 -1.46 -5.36
C GLU A 54 18.23 -1.80 -3.88
N SER A 55 19.49 -1.65 -3.45
CA SER A 55 19.87 -1.91 -2.05
C SER A 55 19.13 -1.03 -1.04
N VAL A 56 18.66 0.15 -1.45
CA VAL A 56 17.87 1.05 -0.61
C VAL A 56 16.52 0.43 -0.24
N LEU A 57 15.93 -0.38 -1.12
CA LEU A 57 14.66 -1.04 -0.83
C LEU A 57 14.79 -2.04 0.32
N SER A 58 15.87 -2.84 0.34
CA SER A 58 16.09 -3.79 1.44
C SER A 58 16.35 -3.07 2.77
N ASP A 59 17.13 -2.00 2.76
CA ASP A 59 17.39 -1.22 3.96
C ASP A 59 16.11 -0.60 4.55
N ILE A 60 15.24 -0.05 3.71
CA ILE A 60 13.94 0.46 4.16
C ILE A 60 13.05 -0.67 4.67
N ALA A 61 12.96 -1.79 3.95
CA ALA A 61 12.14 -2.94 4.34
C ALA A 61 12.52 -3.48 5.71
N ASP A 62 13.81 -3.63 5.98
CA ASP A 62 14.33 -4.16 7.24
C ASP A 62 14.06 -3.21 8.44
N ASN A 63 13.78 -1.94 8.17
CA ASN A 63 13.53 -0.93 9.18
C ASN A 63 12.10 -0.36 9.16
N LEU A 64 11.14 -1.01 8.51
CA LEU A 64 9.76 -0.55 8.46
C LEU A 64 9.12 -0.53 9.86
N PRO A 65 8.62 0.62 10.33
CA PRO A 65 8.00 0.72 11.64
C PRO A 65 6.55 0.19 11.57
N LEU A 66 6.30 -0.96 12.16
CA LEU A 66 4.95 -1.50 12.30
C LEU A 66 4.07 -0.61 13.17
N SER A 67 2.79 -0.54 12.84
CA SER A 67 1.78 0.04 13.72
C SER A 67 1.70 -0.76 15.00
N GLU A 68 1.48 -0.08 16.13
CA GLU A 68 1.37 -0.75 17.43
C GLU A 68 0.24 -1.78 17.42
N GLY A 69 0.55 -2.99 17.87
CA GLY A 69 -0.38 -4.11 17.91
C GLY A 69 -0.56 -4.86 16.59
N ALA A 70 0.09 -4.46 15.49
CA ALA A 70 -0.06 -5.12 14.18
C ALA A 70 0.28 -6.62 14.22
N GLU A 71 1.41 -7.00 14.82
CA GLU A 71 1.80 -8.41 14.94
C GLU A 71 0.78 -9.22 15.75
N LYS A 72 0.34 -8.67 16.88
CA LYS A 72 -0.66 -9.31 17.74
C LYS A 72 -2.00 -9.47 17.03
N LEU A 73 -2.44 -8.44 16.28
CA LEU A 73 -3.67 -8.47 15.52
C LEU A 73 -3.62 -9.58 14.45
N ILE A 74 -2.61 -9.58 13.60
CA ILE A 74 -2.49 -10.54 12.50
C ILE A 74 -2.36 -11.97 13.05
N SER A 75 -1.53 -12.20 14.06
CA SER A 75 -1.38 -13.53 14.67
C SER A 75 -2.66 -14.02 15.32
N THR A 76 -3.44 -13.14 15.94
CA THR A 76 -4.73 -13.47 16.54
C THR A 76 -5.78 -13.82 15.47
N LEU A 77 -5.87 -13.01 14.41
CA LEU A 77 -6.78 -13.28 13.29
C LEU A 77 -6.48 -14.62 12.62
N LYS A 78 -5.21 -14.92 12.39
CA LYS A 78 -4.80 -16.23 11.83
C LYS A 78 -5.22 -17.40 12.72
N ARG A 79 -5.00 -17.28 14.03
CA ARG A 79 -5.39 -18.31 14.99
C ARG A 79 -6.91 -18.53 15.04
N LEU A 80 -7.70 -17.48 14.75
CA LEU A 80 -9.15 -17.54 14.65
C LEU A 80 -9.66 -18.00 13.27
N GLY A 81 -8.77 -18.35 12.35
CA GLY A 81 -9.14 -18.84 11.02
C GLY A 81 -9.43 -17.76 9.97
N TYR A 82 -9.15 -16.50 10.26
CA TYR A 82 -9.27 -15.41 9.29
C TYR A 82 -8.21 -15.52 8.19
N LYS A 83 -8.59 -15.15 6.98
CA LYS A 83 -7.66 -14.84 5.90
C LYS A 83 -7.29 -13.37 5.96
N THR A 84 -6.03 -13.07 5.71
CA THR A 84 -5.50 -11.70 5.77
C THR A 84 -4.95 -11.26 4.42
N ALA A 85 -5.13 -9.99 4.08
CA ALA A 85 -4.68 -9.44 2.81
C ALA A 85 -4.13 -8.00 2.95
N ILE A 86 -3.10 -7.70 2.18
CA ILE A 86 -2.64 -6.34 1.91
C ILE A 86 -3.11 -5.94 0.51
N LEU A 87 -3.92 -4.88 0.41
CA LEU A 87 -4.33 -4.22 -0.83
C LEU A 87 -3.80 -2.79 -0.79
N SER A 88 -2.75 -2.48 -1.55
CA SER A 88 -1.99 -1.25 -1.35
C SER A 88 -1.65 -0.52 -2.64
N GLY A 89 -1.75 0.80 -2.61
CA GLY A 89 -1.17 1.68 -3.61
C GLY A 89 0.35 1.86 -3.48
N GLY A 90 0.98 1.25 -2.46
CA GLY A 90 2.43 1.16 -2.32
C GLY A 90 3.04 0.08 -3.22
N PHE A 91 4.16 -0.51 -2.80
CA PHE A 91 4.94 -1.42 -3.66
C PHE A 91 4.96 -2.85 -3.13
N ASN A 92 4.89 -3.81 -4.05
CA ASN A 92 4.95 -5.24 -3.78
C ASN A 92 6.19 -5.65 -2.99
N TYR A 93 7.32 -5.03 -3.24
CA TYR A 93 8.56 -5.32 -2.52
C TYR A 93 8.35 -5.29 -1.00
N PHE A 94 7.74 -4.21 -0.51
CA PHE A 94 7.46 -4.02 0.93
C PHE A 94 6.26 -4.83 1.40
N GLY A 95 5.24 -4.96 0.55
CA GLY A 95 4.10 -5.83 0.84
C GLY A 95 4.51 -7.29 1.04
N LYS A 96 5.39 -7.81 0.20
CA LYS A 96 5.94 -9.17 0.32
C LYS A 96 6.84 -9.33 1.54
N HIS A 97 7.62 -8.31 1.89
CA HIS A 97 8.40 -8.31 3.13
C HIS A 97 7.49 -8.44 4.36
N LEU A 98 6.43 -7.64 4.42
CA LEU A 98 5.44 -7.71 5.51
C LEU A 98 4.65 -9.02 5.49
N GLN A 99 4.33 -9.55 4.32
CA GLN A 99 3.70 -10.86 4.18
C GLN A 99 4.53 -11.94 4.84
N LYS A 100 5.82 -11.98 4.55
CA LYS A 100 6.75 -12.95 5.14
C LYS A 100 6.91 -12.75 6.65
N LEU A 101 7.02 -11.50 7.08
CA LEU A 101 7.21 -11.16 8.50
C LEU A 101 5.99 -11.51 9.35
N LEU A 102 4.77 -11.20 8.87
CA LEU A 102 3.52 -11.32 9.62
C LEU A 102 2.71 -12.55 9.26
N GLY A 103 3.05 -13.24 8.17
CA GLY A 103 2.32 -14.40 7.67
C GLY A 103 0.97 -14.05 7.03
N ILE A 104 0.92 -12.95 6.27
CA ILE A 104 -0.27 -12.50 5.55
C ILE A 104 -0.53 -13.39 4.33
N ASP A 105 -1.80 -13.73 4.07
CA ASP A 105 -2.17 -14.69 3.03
C ASP A 105 -2.08 -14.11 1.61
N TYR A 106 -2.49 -12.85 1.41
CA TYR A 106 -2.54 -12.20 0.11
C TYR A 106 -1.85 -10.84 0.12
N VAL A 107 -1.13 -10.54 -0.94
CA VAL A 107 -0.54 -9.21 -1.19
C VAL A 107 -0.80 -8.78 -2.62
N PHE A 108 -1.43 -7.64 -2.78
CA PHE A 108 -1.59 -6.94 -4.05
C PHE A 108 -1.18 -5.49 -3.88
N ALA A 109 -0.15 -5.10 -4.59
CA ALA A 109 0.39 -3.74 -4.60
C ALA A 109 1.05 -3.48 -5.97
N ASN A 110 1.60 -2.29 -6.15
CA ASN A 110 2.24 -1.93 -7.40
C ASN A 110 3.62 -2.60 -7.55
N GLU A 111 3.95 -3.02 -8.74
CA GLU A 111 5.27 -3.58 -9.04
C GLU A 111 6.23 -2.47 -9.47
N LEU A 112 7.26 -2.26 -8.67
CA LEU A 112 8.32 -1.31 -8.98
C LEU A 112 9.25 -1.90 -10.04
N GLU A 113 9.40 -1.21 -11.18
CA GLU A 113 10.31 -1.69 -12.22
C GLU A 113 11.77 -1.40 -11.83
N ILE A 114 12.58 -2.45 -11.87
CA ILE A 114 14.02 -2.38 -11.57
C ILE A 114 14.78 -2.95 -12.75
N GLU A 115 15.74 -2.21 -13.26
CA GLU A 115 16.65 -2.63 -14.33
C GLU A 115 18.10 -2.36 -13.91
N ASN A 116 18.97 -3.37 -14.11
CA ASN A 116 20.39 -3.28 -13.75
C ASN A 116 20.65 -2.81 -12.30
N GLY A 117 19.83 -3.28 -11.34
CA GLY A 117 19.95 -2.93 -9.93
C GLY A 117 19.50 -1.52 -9.58
N LYS A 118 18.77 -0.84 -10.46
CA LYS A 118 18.29 0.53 -10.28
C LYS A 118 16.80 0.65 -10.58
N VAL A 119 16.12 1.48 -9.79
CA VAL A 119 14.73 1.86 -10.03
C VAL A 119 14.64 2.66 -11.34
N THR A 120 13.74 2.27 -12.24
CA THR A 120 13.57 2.96 -13.53
C THR A 120 12.70 4.20 -13.44
N GLY A 121 11.93 4.35 -12.37
CA GLY A 121 10.92 5.40 -12.21
C GLY A 121 9.59 5.06 -12.85
N ARG A 122 9.39 3.81 -13.22
CA ARG A 122 8.14 3.30 -13.83
C ARG A 122 7.56 2.17 -13.00
N VAL A 123 6.22 2.02 -13.08
CA VAL A 123 5.51 0.88 -12.54
C VAL A 123 5.37 -0.20 -13.61
N LYS A 124 5.45 -1.46 -13.20
CA LYS A 124 5.17 -2.62 -14.04
C LYS A 124 3.70 -3.02 -13.89
N GLY A 125 2.97 -3.09 -14.99
CA GLY A 125 1.56 -3.46 -14.97
C GLY A 125 0.62 -2.36 -14.47
N ASP A 126 -0.57 -2.78 -14.03
CA ASP A 126 -1.65 -1.88 -13.62
C ASP A 126 -1.42 -1.28 -12.24
N ILE A 127 -1.82 -0.03 -12.06
CA ILE A 127 -1.75 0.66 -10.77
C ILE A 127 -2.91 0.21 -9.88
N VAL A 128 -2.59 -0.11 -8.64
CA VAL A 128 -3.58 -0.42 -7.60
C VAL A 128 -4.13 0.88 -7.00
N ASP A 129 -5.19 1.39 -7.60
CA ASP A 129 -5.97 2.53 -7.11
C ASP A 129 -7.14 2.08 -6.24
N GLY A 130 -8.01 3.02 -5.85
CA GLY A 130 -9.16 2.72 -4.99
C GLY A 130 -10.17 1.74 -5.61
N LEU A 131 -10.45 1.87 -6.90
CA LEU A 131 -11.35 0.94 -7.61
C LEU A 131 -10.73 -0.45 -7.69
N ARG A 132 -9.44 -0.51 -7.98
CA ARG A 132 -8.72 -1.80 -8.04
C ARG A 132 -8.68 -2.50 -6.69
N LYS A 133 -8.50 -1.76 -5.58
CA LYS A 133 -8.61 -2.33 -4.22
C LYS A 133 -9.98 -2.97 -3.98
N LYS A 134 -11.06 -2.29 -4.37
CA LYS A 134 -12.43 -2.83 -4.27
C LYS A 134 -12.61 -4.13 -5.07
N GLU A 135 -12.12 -4.16 -6.32
CA GLU A 135 -12.18 -5.36 -7.16
C GLU A 135 -11.39 -6.53 -6.56
N LEU A 136 -10.17 -6.25 -6.08
CA LEU A 136 -9.31 -7.25 -5.46
C LEU A 136 -9.92 -7.81 -4.17
N LEU A 137 -10.55 -6.97 -3.35
CA LEU A 137 -11.29 -7.42 -2.16
C LEU A 137 -12.40 -8.40 -2.54
N LYS A 138 -13.21 -8.06 -3.54
CA LYS A 138 -14.28 -8.95 -4.04
C LYS A 138 -13.72 -10.25 -4.60
N HIS A 139 -12.61 -10.17 -5.34
CA HIS A 139 -11.94 -11.35 -5.89
C HIS A 139 -11.46 -12.30 -4.80
N ILE A 140 -10.82 -11.79 -3.75
CA ILE A 140 -10.36 -12.61 -2.62
C ILE A 140 -11.56 -13.24 -1.89
N ALA A 141 -12.61 -12.47 -1.62
CA ALA A 141 -13.83 -12.98 -0.98
C ALA A 141 -14.44 -14.13 -1.78
N GLN A 142 -14.53 -13.99 -3.09
CA GLN A 142 -15.02 -15.05 -3.99
C GLN A 142 -14.11 -16.27 -3.96
N LYS A 143 -12.79 -16.08 -4.03
CA LYS A 143 -11.81 -17.17 -4.00
C LYS A 143 -11.85 -17.96 -2.69
N GLU A 144 -12.07 -17.29 -1.57
CA GLU A 144 -12.18 -17.91 -0.24
C GLU A 144 -13.62 -18.38 0.08
N ASN A 145 -14.56 -18.19 -0.85
CA ASN A 145 -15.96 -18.57 -0.70
C ASN A 145 -16.60 -17.96 0.55
N ILE A 146 -16.36 -16.68 0.78
CA ILE A 146 -16.96 -15.89 1.88
C ILE A 146 -17.83 -14.76 1.31
N ALA A 147 -18.90 -14.41 2.05
CA ALA A 147 -19.75 -13.28 1.71
C ALA A 147 -19.06 -11.95 2.06
N LEU A 148 -19.39 -10.87 1.35
CA LEU A 148 -18.83 -9.54 1.64
C LEU A 148 -19.15 -9.05 3.04
N GLU A 149 -20.29 -9.46 3.60
CA GLU A 149 -20.70 -9.20 4.99
C GLU A 149 -19.71 -9.77 6.01
N GLN A 150 -18.92 -10.76 5.63
CA GLN A 150 -17.87 -11.38 6.48
C GLN A 150 -16.48 -10.73 6.31
N VAL A 151 -16.38 -9.71 5.46
CA VAL A 151 -15.11 -9.02 5.19
C VAL A 151 -14.97 -7.79 6.07
N ILE A 152 -13.80 -7.64 6.67
CA ILE A 152 -13.38 -6.43 7.37
C ILE A 152 -12.32 -5.74 6.51
N ALA A 153 -12.53 -4.49 6.17
CA ALA A 153 -11.56 -3.67 5.46
C ALA A 153 -11.10 -2.50 6.33
N VAL A 154 -9.80 -2.21 6.29
CA VAL A 154 -9.18 -1.14 7.09
C VAL A 154 -8.35 -0.25 6.18
N GLY A 155 -8.51 1.06 6.31
CA GLY A 155 -7.76 2.03 5.52
C GLY A 155 -7.70 3.41 6.18
N ASP A 156 -6.86 4.30 5.67
CA ASP A 156 -6.61 5.62 6.25
C ASP A 156 -6.90 6.81 5.31
N GLY A 157 -7.16 6.54 4.03
CA GLY A 157 -7.29 7.58 3.03
C GLY A 157 -8.52 7.47 2.12
N ALA A 158 -8.78 8.54 1.36
CA ALA A 158 -9.89 8.60 0.40
C ALA A 158 -9.82 7.48 -0.64
N ASN A 159 -8.62 7.05 -1.03
CA ASN A 159 -8.39 5.94 -1.94
C ASN A 159 -8.80 4.57 -1.37
N ASP A 160 -9.12 4.47 -0.09
CA ASP A 160 -9.62 3.24 0.53
C ASP A 160 -11.17 3.19 0.55
N LEU A 161 -11.86 4.32 0.36
CA LEU A 161 -13.31 4.40 0.45
C LEU A 161 -14.05 3.39 -0.44
N PRO A 162 -13.67 3.18 -1.72
CA PRO A 162 -14.35 2.18 -2.54
C PRO A 162 -14.27 0.76 -1.96
N MET A 163 -13.16 0.40 -1.35
CA MET A 163 -12.95 -0.88 -0.69
C MET A 163 -13.73 -0.97 0.62
N LEU A 164 -13.65 0.07 1.46
CA LEU A 164 -14.36 0.14 2.75
C LEU A 164 -15.87 0.06 2.57
N SER A 165 -16.41 0.66 1.49
CA SER A 165 -17.85 0.74 1.24
C SER A 165 -18.51 -0.60 0.90
N VAL A 166 -17.75 -1.59 0.43
CA VAL A 166 -18.29 -2.91 0.04
C VAL A 166 -18.05 -4.00 1.09
N ALA A 167 -17.18 -3.75 2.05
CA ALA A 167 -16.92 -4.67 3.15
C ALA A 167 -18.10 -4.70 4.14
N GLY A 168 -18.29 -5.83 4.82
CA GLY A 168 -19.27 -5.95 5.91
C GLY A 168 -18.94 -4.99 7.06
N LEU A 169 -17.66 -4.75 7.31
CA LEU A 169 -17.18 -3.74 8.24
C LEU A 169 -16.01 -2.97 7.61
N GLY A 170 -16.21 -1.68 7.36
CA GLY A 170 -15.16 -0.75 6.94
C GLY A 170 -14.66 0.04 8.14
N ILE A 171 -13.34 0.06 8.35
CA ILE A 171 -12.71 0.77 9.47
C ILE A 171 -11.78 1.85 8.92
N ALA A 172 -12.06 3.10 9.27
CA ALA A 172 -11.16 4.23 9.04
C ALA A 172 -10.14 4.31 10.19
N PHE A 173 -8.90 3.91 9.92
CA PHE A 173 -7.84 3.88 10.91
C PHE A 173 -6.97 5.13 10.80
N ARG A 174 -7.01 6.00 11.82
CA ARG A 174 -6.27 7.28 11.83
C ARG A 174 -6.46 8.05 10.53
N ALA A 175 -7.70 8.04 10.03
CA ALA A 175 -8.03 8.56 8.71
C ALA A 175 -7.71 10.05 8.59
N LYS A 176 -7.18 10.42 7.43
CA LYS A 176 -6.98 11.83 7.06
C LYS A 176 -8.35 12.46 6.82
N PRO A 177 -8.54 13.76 7.12
CA PRO A 177 -9.74 14.49 6.70
C PRO A 177 -9.94 14.39 5.19
N LEU A 178 -11.21 14.30 4.77
CA LEU A 178 -11.59 14.31 3.35
C LEU A 178 -11.71 15.73 2.86
#